data_5be88333c30c1874a9a0b04cbe457d58
#
_entry.id   5be88333c30c1874a9a0b04cbe457d58
#
_cell.length_a   1.000
_cell.length_b   1.000
_cell.length_c   1.000
_cell.angle_alpha   90.00
_cell.angle_beta   90.00
_cell.angle_gamma   90.00
#
_symmetry.space_group_name_H-M   'P 1'
#
loop_
_entity.id
_entity.type
_entity.pdbx_description
1 polymer ?
#
loop_
_entity_poly.entity_id
_entity_poly.type
_entity_poly.pdbx_seq_one_letter_code
_entity_poly.pdbx_strand_id
1 'polypeptide(L)'
;MAKPSRSQEVREKAQQLRKQQARADRRTRNIIIGLVALILVVIIGAIAAVIIQSNHKKAQDSQAATAAIGAFEDGAPIVVSHLGIGKVDESLPTLTEYFDYSCHVCAAYDVAFGEQATQDALDGKFNIKYQPVNTVKAPYQYAATTASLIAAQKVDAQTWGKFHNALLAYFNEAYNSGNG
;
A
#
# COMPACT_ATOMS: atom_id res chain seq x y z
N MET A 1 60.44 44.04 -46.11
CA MET A 1 59.38 43.20 -45.56
C MET A 1 58.16 43.29 -46.48
N ALA A 2 57.78 42.22 -47.11
CA ALA A 2 56.65 42.21 -48.06
C ALA A 2 55.34 42.26 -47.29
N LYS A 3 54.43 43.18 -47.69
CA LYS A 3 53.09 43.33 -47.12
C LYS A 3 52.26 42.07 -47.48
N PRO A 4 51.57 41.43 -46.49
CA PRO A 4 50.80 40.21 -46.78
C PRO A 4 49.72 40.54 -47.82
N SER A 5 49.46 39.59 -48.72
CA SER A 5 48.45 39.76 -49.73
C SER A 5 47.05 39.75 -49.12
N ARG A 6 46.12 40.52 -49.66
CA ARG A 6 44.72 40.62 -49.19
C ARG A 6 44.06 39.23 -49.04
N SER A 7 44.46 38.26 -49.83
CA SER A 7 44.00 36.86 -49.73
C SER A 7 44.54 36.11 -48.52
N GLN A 8 45.74 36.43 -48.05
CA GLN A 8 46.33 35.85 -46.85
C GLN A 8 45.65 36.40 -45.57
N GLU A 9 45.38 37.72 -45.49
CA GLU A 9 44.66 38.31 -44.38
C GLU A 9 43.24 37.73 -44.23
N VAL A 10 42.52 37.51 -45.34
CA VAL A 10 41.18 36.88 -45.31
C VAL A 10 41.23 35.44 -44.81
N ARG A 11 42.23 34.70 -45.21
CA ARG A 11 42.41 33.31 -44.75
C ARG A 11 42.74 33.24 -43.26
N GLU A 12 43.59 34.09 -42.77
CA GLU A 12 43.95 34.17 -41.35
C GLU A 12 42.73 34.54 -40.48
N LYS A 13 41.95 35.55 -40.91
CA LYS A 13 40.69 35.92 -40.20
C LYS A 13 39.69 34.77 -40.20
N ALA A 14 39.52 34.08 -41.31
CA ALA A 14 38.65 32.90 -41.39
C ALA A 14 39.10 31.76 -40.48
N GLN A 15 40.39 31.53 -40.36
CA GLN A 15 40.93 30.53 -39.43
C GLN A 15 40.75 30.92 -37.95
N GLN A 16 40.93 32.24 -37.64
CA GLN A 16 40.69 32.75 -36.28
C GLN A 16 39.22 32.61 -35.87
N LEU A 17 38.30 32.96 -36.77
CA LEU A 17 36.85 32.80 -36.51
C LEU A 17 36.46 31.32 -36.30
N ARG A 18 36.97 30.41 -37.12
CA ARG A 18 36.75 28.95 -36.94
C ARG A 18 37.27 28.45 -35.61
N LYS A 19 38.44 28.93 -35.16
CA LYS A 19 39.00 28.55 -33.86
C LYS A 19 38.17 29.12 -32.70
N GLN A 20 37.65 30.33 -32.86
CA GLN A 20 36.75 30.94 -31.85
C GLN A 20 35.43 30.17 -31.77
N GLN A 21 34.81 29.88 -32.90
CA GLN A 21 33.57 29.07 -32.98
C GLN A 21 33.77 27.68 -32.35
N ALA A 22 34.85 26.97 -32.70
CA ALA A 22 35.11 25.65 -32.13
C ALA A 22 35.34 25.67 -30.62
N ARG A 23 35.86 26.78 -30.08
CA ARG A 23 35.99 26.95 -28.59
C ARG A 23 34.64 27.26 -27.96
N ALA A 24 33.78 28.07 -28.58
CA ALA A 24 32.44 28.36 -28.11
C ALA A 24 31.58 27.10 -28.14
N ASP A 25 31.59 26.33 -29.22
CA ASP A 25 30.85 25.07 -29.37
C ASP A 25 31.25 24.04 -28.28
N ARG A 26 32.55 23.92 -28.01
CA ARG A 26 33.04 23.03 -26.95
C ARG A 26 32.52 23.46 -25.56
N ARG A 27 32.52 24.78 -25.26
CA ARG A 27 31.97 25.30 -23.99
C ARG A 27 30.47 25.03 -23.88
N THR A 28 29.72 25.34 -24.89
CA THR A 28 28.27 25.11 -24.93
C THR A 28 27.93 23.64 -24.78
N ARG A 29 28.64 22.76 -25.50
CA ARG A 29 28.46 21.31 -25.37
C ARG A 29 28.76 20.80 -23.95
N ASN A 30 29.82 21.27 -23.32
CA ASN A 30 30.17 20.87 -21.97
C ASN A 30 29.15 21.38 -20.93
N ILE A 31 28.59 22.57 -21.13
CA ILE A 31 27.52 23.11 -20.27
C ILE A 31 26.25 22.27 -20.43
N ILE A 32 25.86 21.93 -21.66
CA ILE A 32 24.70 21.08 -21.91
C ILE A 32 24.87 19.70 -21.29
N ILE A 33 26.04 19.07 -21.47
CA ILE A 33 26.34 17.75 -20.85
C ILE A 33 26.29 17.85 -19.32
N GLY A 34 26.85 18.89 -18.73
CA GLY A 34 26.79 19.12 -17.29
C GLY A 34 25.37 19.30 -16.75
N LEU A 35 24.54 20.05 -17.50
CA LEU A 35 23.14 20.29 -17.14
C LEU A 35 22.30 19.00 -17.22
N VAL A 36 22.50 18.20 -18.28
CA VAL A 36 21.82 16.89 -18.44
C VAL A 36 22.25 15.94 -17.34
N ALA A 37 23.55 15.87 -17.03
CA ALA A 37 24.05 15.02 -15.95
C ALA A 37 23.47 15.41 -14.59
N LEU A 38 23.34 16.72 -14.31
CA LEU A 38 22.75 17.23 -13.08
C LEU A 38 21.27 16.86 -12.97
N ILE A 39 20.51 16.98 -14.06
CA ILE A 39 19.10 16.60 -14.10
C ILE A 39 18.94 15.10 -13.83
N LEU A 40 19.78 14.26 -14.44
CA LEU A 40 19.76 12.81 -14.21
C LEU A 40 20.04 12.44 -12.75
N VAL A 41 21.01 13.10 -12.12
CA VAL A 41 21.30 12.88 -10.68
C VAL A 41 20.11 13.25 -9.80
N VAL A 42 19.43 14.37 -10.10
CA VAL A 42 18.22 14.78 -9.37
C VAL A 42 17.08 13.76 -9.53
N ILE A 43 16.86 13.27 -10.75
CA ILE A 43 15.81 12.27 -11.02
C ILE A 43 16.13 10.95 -10.29
N ILE A 44 17.37 10.47 -10.37
CA ILE A 44 17.78 9.23 -9.67
C ILE A 44 17.63 9.41 -8.17
N GLY A 45 18.04 10.56 -7.61
CA GLY A 45 17.89 10.87 -6.19
C GLY A 45 16.42 10.91 -5.75
N ALA A 46 15.54 11.49 -6.55
CA ALA A 46 14.10 11.52 -6.27
C ALA A 46 13.48 10.11 -6.28
N ILE A 47 13.83 9.29 -7.28
CA ILE A 47 13.36 7.90 -7.36
C ILE A 47 13.86 7.09 -6.16
N ALA A 48 15.13 7.22 -5.80
CA ALA A 48 15.70 6.54 -4.63
C ALA A 48 15.00 6.95 -3.33
N ALA A 49 14.70 8.25 -3.15
CA ALA A 49 13.97 8.75 -1.98
C ALA A 49 12.56 8.14 -1.88
N VAL A 50 11.83 8.06 -3.01
CA VAL A 50 10.49 7.45 -3.05
C VAL A 50 10.55 5.95 -2.71
N ILE A 51 11.54 5.22 -3.24
CA ILE A 51 11.71 3.79 -2.95
C ILE A 51 12.02 3.57 -1.47
N ILE A 52 12.94 4.36 -0.89
CA ILE A 52 13.28 4.26 0.53
C ILE A 52 12.06 4.54 1.40
N GLN A 53 11.30 5.60 1.09
CA GLN A 53 10.11 5.96 1.85
C GLN A 53 9.01 4.88 1.74
N SER A 54 8.81 4.27 0.57
CA SER A 54 7.85 3.18 0.38
C SER A 54 8.25 1.91 1.13
N ASN A 55 9.55 1.60 1.17
CA ASN A 55 10.07 0.45 1.92
C ASN A 55 9.96 0.65 3.44
N HIS A 56 10.16 1.87 3.94
CA HIS A 56 9.94 2.19 5.36
C HIS A 56 8.46 2.02 5.76
N LYS A 57 7.52 2.49 4.93
CA LYS A 57 6.09 2.26 5.18
C LYS A 57 5.74 0.78 5.20
N LYS A 58 6.19 0.00 4.21
CA LYS A 58 5.97 -1.46 4.19
C LYS A 58 6.54 -2.17 5.42
N ALA A 59 7.70 -1.76 5.90
CA ALA A 59 8.30 -2.33 7.12
C ALA A 59 7.49 -1.99 8.38
N GLN A 60 6.97 -0.76 8.49
CA GLN A 60 6.10 -0.35 9.59
C GLN A 60 4.77 -1.10 9.56
N ASP A 61 4.16 -1.24 8.38
CA ASP A 61 2.91 -1.99 8.19
C ASP A 61 3.10 -3.48 8.54
N SER A 62 4.24 -4.08 8.15
CA SER A 62 4.59 -5.46 8.52
C SER A 62 4.78 -5.64 10.03
N GLN A 63 5.42 -4.69 10.71
CA GLN A 63 5.60 -4.75 12.16
C GLN A 63 4.26 -4.60 12.90
N ALA A 64 3.40 -3.68 12.44
CA ALA A 64 2.07 -3.52 12.98
C ALA A 64 1.21 -4.78 12.78
N ALA A 65 1.30 -5.40 11.59
CA ALA A 65 0.62 -6.66 11.29
C ALA A 65 1.11 -7.81 12.19
N THR A 66 2.43 -7.94 12.35
CA THR A 66 3.03 -8.97 13.21
C THR A 66 2.64 -8.77 14.69
N ALA A 67 2.64 -7.54 15.17
CA ALA A 67 2.21 -7.22 16.52
C ALA A 67 0.71 -7.52 16.73
N ALA A 68 -0.13 -7.24 15.71
CA ALA A 68 -1.56 -7.54 15.76
C ALA A 68 -1.82 -9.07 15.78
N ILE A 69 -1.10 -9.84 14.97
CA ILE A 69 -1.20 -11.31 14.94
C ILE A 69 -0.75 -11.88 16.28
N GLY A 70 0.35 -11.41 16.85
CA GLY A 70 0.86 -11.88 18.14
C GLY A 70 -0.10 -11.65 19.33
N ALA A 71 -0.97 -10.63 19.24
CA ALA A 71 -2.00 -10.38 20.28
C ALA A 71 -3.16 -11.39 20.25
N PHE A 72 -3.34 -12.12 19.14
CA PHE A 72 -4.41 -13.12 18.98
C PHE A 72 -3.88 -14.55 18.92
N GLU A 73 -2.69 -14.82 19.35
CA GLU A 73 -1.97 -16.09 19.19
C GLU A 73 -2.07 -16.69 17.77
N ASP A 74 -1.19 -17.59 17.41
CA ASP A 74 -1.16 -18.15 16.05
C ASP A 74 -2.50 -18.82 15.68
N GLY A 75 -3.26 -18.19 14.78
CA GLY A 75 -4.51 -18.72 14.27
C GLY A 75 -5.72 -18.59 15.21
N ALA A 76 -5.63 -17.83 16.30
CA ALA A 76 -6.77 -17.63 17.18
C ALA A 76 -7.88 -16.81 16.51
N PRO A 77 -9.16 -17.19 16.69
CA PRO A 77 -10.29 -16.42 16.18
C PRO A 77 -10.48 -15.11 16.98
N ILE A 78 -11.10 -14.13 16.35
CA ILE A 78 -11.62 -12.96 17.05
C ILE A 78 -12.97 -13.35 17.66
N VAL A 79 -13.03 -13.41 18.98
CA VAL A 79 -14.27 -13.77 19.69
C VAL A 79 -15.10 -12.51 19.93
N VAL A 80 -16.39 -12.56 19.65
CA VAL A 80 -17.37 -11.54 19.97
C VAL A 80 -18.49 -12.16 20.79
N SER A 81 -18.81 -11.53 21.91
CA SER A 81 -19.95 -11.89 22.77
C SER A 81 -20.52 -10.64 23.45
N HIS A 82 -21.58 -10.77 24.20
CA HIS A 82 -22.10 -9.70 25.03
C HIS A 82 -21.10 -9.23 26.12
N LEU A 83 -20.06 -10.03 26.41
CA LEU A 83 -18.97 -9.67 27.32
C LEU A 83 -17.87 -8.83 26.64
N GLY A 84 -17.95 -8.65 25.32
CA GLY A 84 -16.98 -7.90 24.50
C GLY A 84 -16.07 -8.79 23.66
N ILE A 85 -15.02 -8.18 23.09
CA ILE A 85 -14.04 -8.87 22.26
C ILE A 85 -13.12 -9.74 23.13
N GLY A 86 -12.80 -10.95 22.64
CA GLY A 86 -11.87 -11.89 23.25
C GLY A 86 -12.45 -12.63 24.48
N LYS A 87 -13.70 -12.41 24.82
CA LYS A 87 -14.35 -13.01 25.99
C LYS A 87 -15.45 -13.97 25.55
N VAL A 88 -15.42 -15.18 26.10
CA VAL A 88 -16.42 -16.22 25.86
C VAL A 88 -17.35 -16.30 27.08
N ASP A 89 -18.63 -16.33 26.86
CA ASP A 89 -19.58 -16.75 27.90
C ASP A 89 -19.78 -18.26 27.78
N GLU A 90 -19.20 -19.01 28.73
CA GLU A 90 -19.23 -20.48 28.72
C GLU A 90 -20.65 -21.06 28.90
N SER A 91 -21.62 -20.25 29.29
CA SER A 91 -23.02 -20.66 29.42
C SER A 91 -23.80 -20.63 28.12
N LEU A 92 -23.23 -20.02 27.08
CA LEU A 92 -23.87 -19.83 25.77
C LEU A 92 -23.25 -20.72 24.69
N PRO A 93 -24.03 -21.12 23.68
CA PRO A 93 -23.48 -21.81 22.53
C PRO A 93 -22.49 -20.91 21.78
N THR A 94 -21.53 -21.52 21.08
CA THR A 94 -20.53 -20.81 20.30
C THR A 94 -20.64 -21.21 18.85
N LEU A 95 -20.85 -20.22 18.00
CA LEU A 95 -20.77 -20.33 16.53
C LEU A 95 -19.34 -20.00 16.09
N THR A 96 -18.78 -20.76 15.16
CA THR A 96 -17.51 -20.40 14.51
C THR A 96 -17.77 -20.11 13.05
N GLU A 97 -17.42 -18.91 12.62
CA GLU A 97 -17.47 -18.48 11.25
C GLU A 97 -16.07 -18.49 10.65
N TYR A 98 -15.85 -19.33 9.63
CA TYR A 98 -14.64 -19.31 8.81
C TYR A 98 -14.88 -18.44 7.60
N PHE A 99 -14.08 -17.38 7.45
CA PHE A 99 -14.28 -16.40 6.39
C PHE A 99 -12.95 -15.96 5.75
N ASP A 100 -13.04 -15.50 4.52
CA ASP A 100 -11.94 -14.89 3.76
C ASP A 100 -12.47 -13.57 3.19
N TYR A 101 -11.81 -12.46 3.50
CA TYR A 101 -12.23 -11.14 3.02
C TYR A 101 -12.22 -11.00 1.49
N SER A 102 -11.52 -11.90 0.79
CA SER A 102 -11.49 -11.95 -0.68
C SER A 102 -12.42 -13.02 -1.27
N CYS A 103 -13.25 -13.65 -0.44
CA CYS A 103 -14.20 -14.66 -0.88
C CYS A 103 -15.57 -14.00 -1.17
N HIS A 104 -15.99 -14.01 -2.44
CA HIS A 104 -17.27 -13.38 -2.84
C HIS A 104 -18.49 -14.02 -2.17
N VAL A 105 -18.45 -15.32 -1.89
CA VAL A 105 -19.55 -16.02 -1.18
C VAL A 105 -19.59 -15.58 0.29
N CYS A 106 -18.43 -15.49 0.95
CA CYS A 106 -18.35 -14.99 2.32
C CYS A 106 -18.87 -13.55 2.41
N ALA A 107 -18.44 -12.70 1.48
CA ALA A 107 -18.87 -11.31 1.43
C ALA A 107 -20.39 -11.17 1.17
N ALA A 108 -20.94 -11.95 0.26
CA ALA A 108 -22.38 -11.95 0.00
C ALA A 108 -23.20 -12.47 1.20
N TYR A 109 -22.67 -13.48 1.91
CA TYR A 109 -23.28 -13.99 3.14
C TYR A 109 -23.28 -12.93 4.24
N ASP A 110 -22.15 -12.29 4.48
CA ASP A 110 -21.99 -11.27 5.52
C ASP A 110 -22.89 -10.05 5.26
N VAL A 111 -22.98 -9.60 4.01
CA VAL A 111 -23.90 -8.51 3.61
C VAL A 111 -25.38 -8.87 3.92
N ALA A 112 -25.72 -10.12 3.82
CA ALA A 112 -27.10 -10.57 4.07
C ALA A 112 -27.38 -10.82 5.56
N PHE A 113 -26.42 -11.32 6.33
CA PHE A 113 -26.65 -11.87 7.67
C PHE A 113 -25.66 -11.39 8.74
N GLY A 114 -24.49 -10.86 8.36
CA GLY A 114 -23.39 -10.57 9.27
C GLY A 114 -23.73 -9.56 10.35
N GLU A 115 -24.42 -8.47 10.01
CA GLU A 115 -24.86 -7.47 10.98
C GLU A 115 -25.78 -8.08 12.04
N GLN A 116 -26.77 -8.90 11.61
CA GLN A 116 -27.69 -9.56 12.52
C GLN A 116 -26.99 -10.60 13.39
N ALA A 117 -26.07 -11.38 12.82
CA ALA A 117 -25.29 -12.38 13.60
C ALA A 117 -24.42 -11.71 14.67
N THR A 118 -23.73 -10.63 14.31
CA THR A 118 -22.98 -9.83 15.28
C THR A 118 -23.88 -9.27 16.38
N GLN A 119 -25.02 -8.69 16.04
CA GLN A 119 -25.96 -8.15 16.99
C GLN A 119 -26.52 -9.23 17.94
N ASP A 120 -26.86 -10.40 17.41
CA ASP A 120 -27.36 -11.53 18.20
C ASP A 120 -26.29 -12.02 19.22
N ALA A 121 -25.02 -11.99 18.86
CA ALA A 121 -23.93 -12.29 19.78
C ALA A 121 -23.79 -11.22 20.88
N LEU A 122 -23.93 -9.95 20.52
CA LEU A 122 -23.90 -8.83 21.47
C LEU A 122 -25.11 -8.85 22.42
N ASP A 123 -26.25 -9.33 21.94
CA ASP A 123 -27.46 -9.52 22.73
C ASP A 123 -27.42 -10.76 23.65
N GLY A 124 -26.33 -11.54 23.61
CA GLY A 124 -26.12 -12.70 24.46
C GLY A 124 -26.91 -13.94 24.05
N LYS A 125 -27.21 -14.10 22.73
CA LYS A 125 -27.86 -15.32 22.23
C LYS A 125 -26.85 -16.45 22.02
N PHE A 126 -25.61 -16.11 21.63
CA PHE A 126 -24.48 -17.03 21.46
C PHE A 126 -23.16 -16.25 21.46
N ASN A 127 -22.04 -16.96 21.57
CA ASN A 127 -20.73 -16.39 21.23
C ASN A 127 -20.46 -16.62 19.75
N ILE A 128 -19.77 -15.68 19.07
CA ILE A 128 -19.28 -15.90 17.72
C ILE A 128 -17.75 -15.82 17.69
N LYS A 129 -17.12 -16.81 17.06
CA LYS A 129 -15.68 -16.88 16.77
C LYS A 129 -15.47 -16.61 15.29
N TYR A 130 -14.97 -15.43 14.97
CA TYR A 130 -14.59 -15.05 13.61
C TYR A 130 -13.19 -15.56 13.30
N GLN A 131 -13.10 -16.61 12.50
CA GLN A 131 -11.85 -17.26 12.13
C GLN A 131 -11.45 -16.88 10.71
N PRO A 132 -10.51 -15.92 10.52
CA PRO A 132 -10.01 -15.61 9.20
C PRO A 132 -9.23 -16.77 8.63
N VAL A 133 -9.53 -17.12 7.38
CA VAL A 133 -8.81 -18.13 6.60
C VAL A 133 -8.31 -17.51 5.29
N ASN A 134 -7.34 -18.13 4.65
CA ASN A 134 -6.78 -17.63 3.41
C ASN A 134 -6.96 -18.66 2.30
N THR A 135 -8.18 -18.79 1.80
CA THR A 135 -8.57 -19.77 0.78
C THR A 135 -8.37 -19.22 -0.63
N VAL A 136 -8.68 -17.94 -0.86
CA VAL A 136 -8.60 -17.28 -2.17
C VAL A 136 -7.17 -16.80 -2.47
N LYS A 137 -6.36 -16.51 -1.45
CA LYS A 137 -4.97 -16.03 -1.57
C LYS A 137 -4.82 -14.69 -2.30
N ALA A 138 -5.85 -13.85 -2.26
CA ALA A 138 -5.83 -12.54 -2.88
C ALA A 138 -5.20 -11.47 -1.95
N PRO A 139 -4.58 -10.42 -2.49
CA PRO A 139 -3.92 -9.37 -1.69
C PRO A 139 -4.84 -8.67 -0.69
N TYR A 140 -6.12 -8.48 -1.03
CA TYR A 140 -7.10 -7.82 -0.16
C TYR A 140 -7.29 -8.56 1.16
N GLN A 141 -7.30 -9.91 1.14
CA GLN A 141 -7.40 -10.74 2.35
C GLN A 141 -6.36 -10.36 3.40
N TYR A 142 -5.11 -10.20 3.00
CA TYR A 142 -4.03 -9.87 3.93
C TYR A 142 -4.21 -8.49 4.56
N ALA A 143 -4.54 -7.49 3.73
CA ALA A 143 -4.73 -6.13 4.20
C ALA A 143 -5.95 -6.01 5.11
N ALA A 144 -7.08 -6.60 4.73
CA ALA A 144 -8.33 -6.57 5.49
C ALA A 144 -8.22 -7.33 6.81
N THR A 145 -7.61 -8.53 6.81
CA THR A 145 -7.36 -9.31 8.04
C THR A 145 -6.47 -8.52 9.00
N THR A 146 -5.38 -7.95 8.51
CA THR A 146 -4.49 -7.13 9.35
C THR A 146 -5.22 -5.94 9.97
N ALA A 147 -6.00 -5.21 9.17
CA ALA A 147 -6.78 -4.07 9.66
C ALA A 147 -7.82 -4.49 10.69
N SER A 148 -8.50 -5.63 10.47
CA SER A 148 -9.48 -6.20 11.40
C SER A 148 -8.86 -6.62 12.74
N LEU A 149 -7.70 -7.28 12.71
CA LEU A 149 -6.96 -7.67 13.93
C LEU A 149 -6.48 -6.44 14.73
N ILE A 150 -6.00 -5.40 14.07
CA ILE A 150 -5.60 -4.15 14.71
C ILE A 150 -6.82 -3.46 15.33
N ALA A 151 -7.96 -3.41 14.63
CA ALA A 151 -9.19 -2.81 15.12
C ALA A 151 -9.70 -3.53 16.36
N ALA A 152 -9.69 -4.87 16.37
CA ALA A 152 -10.15 -5.69 17.50
C ALA A 152 -9.41 -5.39 18.81
N GLN A 153 -8.18 -4.87 18.76
CA GLN A 153 -7.41 -4.47 19.94
C GLN A 153 -7.74 -3.07 20.45
N LYS A 154 -8.46 -2.25 19.66
CA LYS A 154 -8.57 -0.81 19.90
C LYS A 154 -10.00 -0.32 20.09
N VAL A 155 -10.98 -1.10 19.67
CA VAL A 155 -12.39 -0.69 19.70
C VAL A 155 -13.25 -1.73 20.42
N ASP A 156 -14.48 -1.37 20.76
CA ASP A 156 -15.46 -2.29 21.32
C ASP A 156 -16.01 -3.28 20.27
N ALA A 157 -16.70 -4.31 20.78
CA ALA A 157 -17.22 -5.39 19.94
C ALA A 157 -18.23 -4.93 18.89
N GLN A 158 -19.07 -3.95 19.20
CA GLN A 158 -20.04 -3.41 18.25
C GLN A 158 -19.36 -2.63 17.13
N THR A 159 -18.38 -1.79 17.49
CA THR A 159 -17.60 -1.02 16.50
C THR A 159 -16.77 -1.94 15.62
N TRP A 160 -16.17 -2.98 16.21
CA TRP A 160 -15.43 -3.98 15.45
C TRP A 160 -16.33 -4.74 14.47
N GLY A 161 -17.50 -5.19 14.91
CA GLY A 161 -18.46 -5.88 14.04
C GLY A 161 -18.87 -5.03 12.82
N LYS A 162 -19.19 -3.76 13.04
CA LYS A 162 -19.47 -2.83 11.91
C LYS A 162 -18.29 -2.68 10.97
N PHE A 163 -17.07 -2.64 11.49
CA PHE A 163 -15.87 -2.55 10.65
C PHE A 163 -15.63 -3.84 9.87
N HIS A 164 -15.79 -5.00 10.50
CA HIS A 164 -15.72 -6.31 9.85
C HIS A 164 -16.70 -6.40 8.67
N ASN A 165 -17.97 -6.12 8.92
CA ASN A 165 -19.02 -6.14 7.90
C ASN A 165 -18.73 -5.12 6.76
N ALA A 166 -18.21 -3.93 7.09
CA ALA A 166 -17.84 -2.94 6.08
C ALA A 166 -16.71 -3.41 5.16
N LEU A 167 -15.73 -4.16 5.68
CA LEU A 167 -14.67 -4.74 4.85
C LEU A 167 -15.21 -5.77 3.86
N LEU A 168 -16.13 -6.65 4.29
CA LEU A 168 -16.75 -7.63 3.42
C LEU A 168 -17.73 -6.96 2.43
N ALA A 169 -18.50 -5.98 2.85
CA ALA A 169 -19.39 -5.21 1.98
C ALA A 169 -18.61 -4.47 0.89
N TYR A 170 -17.48 -3.86 1.22
CA TYR A 170 -16.60 -3.21 0.26
C TYR A 170 -16.11 -4.20 -0.81
N PHE A 171 -15.65 -5.38 -0.38
CA PHE A 171 -15.23 -6.42 -1.33
C PHE A 171 -16.38 -6.92 -2.20
N ASN A 172 -17.57 -7.13 -1.62
CA ASN A 172 -18.76 -7.55 -2.36
C ASN A 172 -19.14 -6.54 -3.46
N GLU A 173 -19.09 -5.26 -3.16
CA GLU A 173 -19.35 -4.20 -4.14
C GLU A 173 -18.27 -4.18 -5.23
N ALA A 174 -17.00 -4.23 -4.87
CA ALA A 174 -15.89 -4.26 -5.81
C ALA A 174 -15.97 -5.48 -6.75
N TYR A 175 -16.27 -6.65 -6.22
CA TYR A 175 -16.42 -7.88 -6.99
C TYR A 175 -17.59 -7.79 -7.98
N ASN A 176 -18.76 -7.33 -7.54
CA ASN A 176 -19.95 -7.22 -8.37
C ASN A 176 -19.83 -6.12 -9.45
N SER A 177 -18.99 -5.09 -9.22
CA SER A 177 -18.69 -4.05 -10.22
C SER A 177 -17.58 -4.45 -11.21
N GLY A 178 -16.98 -5.63 -11.06
CA GLY A 178 -15.86 -6.11 -11.89
C GLY A 178 -14.50 -5.49 -11.53
N ASN A 179 -14.38 -4.90 -10.35
CA ASN A 179 -13.16 -4.27 -9.83
C ASN A 179 -12.52 -5.06 -8.66
N GLY A 180 -13.04 -6.27 -8.37
CA GLY A 180 -12.57 -7.15 -7.29
C GLY A 180 -11.55 -8.20 -7.72
#